data_b3905a4e8b64adf53771f955f1690d39
#
_entry.id   b3905a4e8b64adf53771f955f1690d39
#
_cell.length_a   1.000
_cell.length_b   1.000
_cell.length_c   1.000
_cell.angle_alpha   90.00
_cell.angle_beta   90.00
_cell.angle_gamma   90.00
#
_symmetry.space_group_name_H-M   'P 1'
#
loop_
_entity.id
_entity.type
_entity.pdbx_description
1 polymer ?
#
loop_
_entity_poly.entity_id
_entity_poly.type
_entity_poly.pdbx_seq_one_letter_code
_entity_poly.pdbx_strand_id
1 'polypeptide(L)'
;MSVVNDRKMKRRPTHPGEMLREDFLPDFDLSATALAGAIGVSRQTINELLRERRSVSPEMALRLSRLFGNSPEFWVNAQRAVDLWDASKEIKKDVQRIKPLHAA
;
A
#
# COMPACT_ATOMS: atom_id res chain seq x y z
N MET A 1 8.36 -20.35 3.61
CA MET A 1 9.63 -20.28 4.15
C MET A 1 10.12 -18.90 4.44
N SER A 2 10.53 -18.74 5.63
CA SER A 2 10.98 -17.46 6.13
C SER A 2 12.19 -16.90 5.39
N VAL A 3 13.08 -17.79 4.92
CA VAL A 3 14.29 -17.33 4.23
C VAL A 3 13.97 -16.54 2.98
N VAL A 4 13.00 -16.99 2.20
CA VAL A 4 12.60 -16.28 1.00
C VAL A 4 11.98 -14.94 1.36
N ASN A 5 11.13 -14.94 2.39
CA ASN A 5 10.48 -13.71 2.82
C ASN A 5 11.49 -12.70 3.34
N ASP A 6 12.50 -13.16 4.08
CA ASP A 6 13.52 -12.27 4.60
C ASP A 6 14.26 -11.54 3.50
N ARG A 7 14.57 -12.25 2.41
CA ARG A 7 15.24 -11.59 1.29
C ARG A 7 14.36 -10.56 0.61
N LYS A 8 13.06 -10.86 0.48
CA LYS A 8 12.12 -9.91 -0.10
C LYS A 8 11.97 -8.67 0.75
N MET A 9 12.22 -8.78 2.04
CA MET A 9 12.05 -7.69 2.97
C MET A 9 13.29 -6.82 3.12
N LYS A 10 14.27 -6.96 2.25
CA LYS A 10 15.46 -6.11 2.31
C LYS A 10 15.19 -4.69 1.85
N ARG A 11 14.16 -4.48 1.05
CA ARG A 11 13.78 -3.16 0.59
C ARG A 11 12.33 -2.89 0.98
N ARG A 12 12.04 -1.62 1.23
CA ARG A 12 10.68 -1.23 1.52
C ARG A 12 9.79 -1.59 0.33
N PRO A 13 8.68 -2.28 0.56
CA PRO A 13 7.73 -2.56 -0.53
C PRO A 13 7.22 -1.26 -1.16
N THR A 14 6.76 -1.36 -2.40
CA THR A 14 6.27 -0.19 -3.11
C THR A 14 4.93 0.26 -2.55
N HIS A 15 4.84 1.53 -2.19
CA HIS A 15 3.59 2.10 -1.72
C HIS A 15 2.58 2.19 -2.86
N PRO A 16 1.28 1.91 -2.60
CA PRO A 16 0.27 2.02 -3.66
C PRO A 16 0.24 3.38 -4.34
N GLY A 17 0.55 4.45 -3.61
CA GLY A 17 0.63 5.78 -4.21
C GLY A 17 1.72 5.88 -5.26
N GLU A 18 2.85 5.23 -5.02
CA GLU A 18 3.92 5.19 -6.01
C GLU A 18 3.50 4.39 -7.23
N MET A 19 2.81 3.26 -7.02
CA MET A 19 2.30 2.47 -8.14
C MET A 19 1.37 3.29 -9.01
N LEU A 20 0.48 4.05 -8.38
CA LEU A 20 -0.43 4.92 -9.13
C LEU A 20 0.33 5.98 -9.90
N ARG A 21 1.26 6.66 -9.23
CA ARG A 21 2.00 7.77 -9.82
C ARG A 21 2.89 7.32 -10.96
N GLU A 22 3.62 6.21 -10.77
CA GLU A 22 4.65 5.81 -11.72
C GLU A 22 4.12 4.87 -12.82
N ASP A 23 3.10 4.09 -12.53
CA ASP A 23 2.64 3.07 -13.46
C ASP A 23 1.21 3.29 -13.95
N PHE A 24 0.24 3.34 -13.04
CA PHE A 24 -1.16 3.35 -13.45
C PHE A 24 -1.57 4.63 -14.16
N LEU A 25 -1.23 5.79 -13.61
CA LEU A 25 -1.62 7.04 -14.25
C LEU A 25 -0.99 7.19 -15.63
N PRO A 26 0.33 6.95 -15.79
CA PRO A 26 0.90 7.01 -17.14
C PRO A 26 0.31 5.96 -18.07
N ASP A 27 0.13 4.74 -17.60
CA ASP A 27 -0.35 3.65 -18.48
C ASP A 27 -1.75 3.92 -19.02
N PHE A 28 -2.61 4.53 -18.19
CA PHE A 28 -3.98 4.84 -18.60
C PHE A 28 -4.17 6.27 -19.06
N ASP A 29 -3.07 7.02 -19.16
CA ASP A 29 -3.11 8.43 -19.57
C ASP A 29 -4.09 9.25 -18.73
N LEU A 30 -4.00 9.05 -17.40
CA LEU A 30 -4.87 9.73 -16.45
C LEU A 30 -4.10 10.77 -15.64
N SER A 31 -4.73 11.94 -15.46
CA SER A 31 -4.23 12.92 -14.50
C SER A 31 -4.78 12.60 -13.11
N ALA A 32 -4.19 13.21 -12.09
CA ALA A 32 -4.70 13.07 -10.73
C ALA A 32 -6.13 13.56 -10.62
N THR A 33 -6.45 14.67 -11.30
CA THR A 33 -7.80 15.22 -11.31
C THR A 33 -8.79 14.25 -11.97
N ALA A 34 -8.39 13.65 -13.09
CA ALA A 34 -9.24 12.70 -13.78
C ALA A 34 -9.48 11.45 -12.93
N LEU A 35 -8.44 10.97 -12.25
CA LEU A 35 -8.58 9.82 -11.36
C LEU A 35 -9.58 10.14 -10.23
N ALA A 36 -9.41 11.30 -9.59
CA ALA A 36 -10.31 11.70 -8.50
C ALA A 36 -11.76 11.71 -8.96
N GLY A 37 -12.02 12.31 -10.14
CA GLY A 37 -13.37 12.35 -10.70
C GLY A 37 -13.90 10.97 -11.04
N ALA A 38 -13.04 10.12 -11.61
CA ALA A 38 -13.47 8.80 -12.04
C ALA A 38 -13.91 7.89 -10.89
N ILE A 39 -13.28 8.04 -9.73
CA ILE A 39 -13.61 7.18 -8.59
C ILE A 39 -14.39 7.90 -7.50
N GLY A 40 -14.74 9.17 -7.73
CA GLY A 40 -15.66 9.88 -6.84
C GLY A 40 -15.06 10.31 -5.51
N VAL A 41 -13.79 10.71 -5.51
CA VAL A 41 -13.13 11.23 -4.31
C VAL A 41 -12.55 12.61 -4.61
N SER A 42 -12.11 13.31 -3.56
CA SER A 42 -11.58 14.66 -3.75
C SER A 42 -10.18 14.60 -4.38
N ARG A 43 -9.84 15.67 -5.09
CA ARG A 43 -8.51 15.81 -5.66
C ARG A 43 -7.45 15.82 -4.57
N GLN A 44 -7.76 16.42 -3.42
CA GLN A 44 -6.83 16.43 -2.30
C GLN A 44 -6.52 15.02 -1.83
N THR A 45 -7.53 14.16 -1.73
CA THR A 45 -7.34 12.77 -1.33
C THR A 45 -6.37 12.08 -2.28
N ILE A 46 -6.56 12.27 -3.59
CA ILE A 46 -5.68 11.65 -4.57
C ILE A 46 -4.27 12.21 -4.47
N ASN A 47 -4.12 13.54 -4.33
CA ASN A 47 -2.79 14.13 -4.22
C ASN A 47 -2.05 13.59 -3.00
N GLU A 48 -2.72 13.42 -1.87
CA GLU A 48 -2.11 12.85 -0.69
C GLU A 48 -1.70 11.40 -0.90
N LEU A 49 -2.54 10.65 -1.59
CA LEU A 49 -2.24 9.26 -1.88
C LEU A 49 -1.02 9.14 -2.80
N LEU A 50 -0.96 9.95 -3.85
CA LEU A 50 0.17 9.94 -4.78
C LEU A 50 1.48 10.35 -4.10
N ARG A 51 1.41 11.15 -3.06
CA ARG A 51 2.58 11.54 -2.27
C ARG A 51 2.88 10.58 -1.14
N GLU A 52 2.15 9.48 -1.07
CA GLU A 52 2.33 8.44 -0.05
C GLU A 52 2.07 8.95 1.37
N ARG A 53 1.25 9.99 1.48
CA ARG A 53 0.87 10.56 2.77
C ARG A 53 -0.48 10.05 3.26
N ARG A 54 -1.07 9.14 2.53
CA ARG A 54 -2.36 8.55 2.84
C ARG A 54 -2.30 7.08 2.48
N SER A 55 -2.91 6.25 3.31
CA SER A 55 -3.00 4.82 3.05
C SER A 55 -4.20 4.51 2.15
N VAL A 56 -4.11 3.40 1.43
CA VAL A 56 -5.26 2.88 0.71
C VAL A 56 -6.12 2.11 1.72
N SER A 57 -7.30 2.67 2.00
CA SER A 57 -8.30 2.01 2.83
C SER A 57 -9.03 0.93 2.03
N PRO A 58 -9.77 0.03 2.70
CA PRO A 58 -10.62 -0.91 1.96
C PRO A 58 -11.58 -0.23 1.00
N GLU A 59 -12.17 0.89 1.41
CA GLU A 59 -13.06 1.63 0.52
C GLU A 59 -12.32 2.15 -0.71
N MET A 60 -11.14 2.72 -0.51
CA MET A 60 -10.33 3.21 -1.64
C MET A 60 -9.95 2.05 -2.56
N ALA A 61 -9.61 0.89 -1.98
CA ALA A 61 -9.25 -0.28 -2.76
C ALA A 61 -10.41 -0.73 -3.65
N LEU A 62 -11.64 -0.70 -3.13
CA LEU A 62 -12.81 -1.04 -3.92
C LEU A 62 -13.01 -0.07 -5.09
N ARG A 63 -12.79 1.21 -4.84
CA ARG A 63 -12.94 2.22 -5.90
C ARG A 63 -11.86 2.06 -6.97
N LEU A 64 -10.61 1.88 -6.56
CA LEU A 64 -9.50 1.73 -7.50
C LEU A 64 -9.63 0.46 -8.32
N SER A 65 -10.00 -0.65 -7.68
CA SER A 65 -10.11 -1.91 -8.40
C SER A 65 -11.26 -1.88 -9.40
N ARG A 66 -12.33 -1.18 -9.10
CA ARG A 66 -13.43 -1.04 -10.04
C ARG A 66 -13.00 -0.30 -11.29
N LEU A 67 -12.20 0.75 -11.11
CA LEU A 67 -11.74 1.56 -12.24
C LEU A 67 -10.71 0.82 -13.09
N PHE A 68 -9.72 0.22 -12.43
CA PHE A 68 -8.58 -0.38 -13.14
C PHE A 68 -8.79 -1.84 -13.51
N GLY A 69 -9.82 -2.48 -12.98
CA GLY A 69 -10.14 -3.86 -13.36
C GLY A 69 -9.29 -4.91 -12.65
N ASN A 70 -8.55 -4.52 -11.62
CA ASN A 70 -7.83 -5.49 -10.80
C ASN A 70 -8.66 -5.77 -9.53
N SER A 71 -8.08 -6.50 -8.56
CA SER A 71 -8.81 -6.86 -7.37
C SER A 71 -8.59 -5.85 -6.25
N PRO A 72 -9.55 -5.70 -5.33
CA PRO A 72 -9.32 -4.87 -4.14
C PRO A 72 -8.16 -5.38 -3.31
N GLU A 73 -7.96 -6.71 -3.27
CA GLU A 73 -6.85 -7.31 -2.54
C GLU A 73 -5.49 -6.83 -3.03
N PHE A 74 -5.37 -6.59 -4.33
CA PHE A 74 -4.14 -6.04 -4.88
C PHE A 74 -3.72 -4.77 -4.13
N TRP A 75 -4.68 -3.88 -3.93
CA TRP A 75 -4.42 -2.59 -3.30
C TRP A 75 -4.20 -2.69 -1.80
N VAL A 76 -5.06 -3.46 -1.09
CA VAL A 76 -4.91 -3.57 0.36
C VAL A 76 -3.70 -4.38 0.74
N ASN A 77 -3.33 -5.39 -0.06
CA ASN A 77 -2.13 -6.17 0.22
C ASN A 77 -0.87 -5.33 0.01
N ALA A 78 -0.85 -4.48 -1.02
CA ALA A 78 0.28 -3.58 -1.24
C ALA A 78 0.43 -2.61 -0.06
N GLN A 79 -0.68 -2.05 0.43
CA GLN A 79 -0.63 -1.16 1.57
C GLN A 79 -0.17 -1.88 2.83
N ARG A 80 -0.70 -3.09 3.04
CA ARG A 80 -0.33 -3.88 4.22
C ARG A 80 1.17 -4.17 4.24
N ALA A 81 1.74 -4.50 3.10
CA ALA A 81 3.17 -4.80 3.01
C ALA A 81 4.00 -3.61 3.43
N VAL A 82 3.64 -2.41 2.98
CA VAL A 82 4.34 -1.19 3.36
C VAL A 82 4.16 -0.93 4.86
N ASP A 83 2.94 -1.06 5.36
CA ASP A 83 2.66 -0.78 6.77
C ASP A 83 3.42 -1.73 7.68
N LEU A 84 3.48 -3.01 7.34
CA LEU A 84 4.23 -3.99 8.12
C LEU A 84 5.72 -3.70 8.10
N TRP A 85 6.25 -3.32 6.94
CA TRP A 85 7.65 -2.95 6.83
C TRP A 85 7.97 -1.77 7.75
N ASP A 86 7.18 -0.71 7.64
CA ASP A 86 7.42 0.50 8.43
C ASP A 86 7.30 0.20 9.93
N ALA A 87 6.26 -0.53 10.33
CA ALA A 87 6.07 -0.87 11.73
C ALA A 87 7.19 -1.77 12.26
N SER A 88 7.65 -2.73 11.44
CA SER A 88 8.71 -3.63 11.86
C SER A 88 10.01 -2.90 12.11
N LYS A 89 10.26 -1.82 11.40
CA LYS A 89 11.45 -1.00 11.64
C LYS A 89 11.26 -0.13 12.87
N GLU A 90 10.09 0.45 12.99
CA GLU A 90 9.82 1.42 14.05
C GLU A 90 9.86 0.80 15.44
N ILE A 91 9.25 -0.39 15.60
CA ILE A 91 9.16 -1.02 16.92
C ILE A 91 10.01 -2.27 17.04
N LYS A 92 11.07 -2.37 16.23
CA LYS A 92 11.91 -3.55 16.19
C LYS A 92 12.42 -3.95 17.59
N LYS A 93 12.92 -2.98 18.35
CA LYS A 93 13.47 -3.27 19.67
C LYS A 93 12.39 -3.72 20.65
N ASP A 94 11.22 -3.11 20.57
CA ASP A 94 10.11 -3.49 21.44
C ASP A 94 9.66 -4.91 21.15
N VAL A 95 9.57 -5.27 19.87
CA VAL A 95 9.16 -6.61 19.49
C VAL A 95 10.19 -7.65 19.94
N GLN A 96 11.49 -7.32 19.84
CA GLN A 96 12.53 -8.23 20.26
C GLN A 96 12.51 -8.54 21.76
N ARG A 97 11.90 -7.66 22.55
CA ARG A 97 11.76 -7.88 23.98
C ARG A 97 10.63 -8.83 24.32
N ILE A 98 9.75 -9.09 23.40
CA ILE A 98 8.62 -9.98 23.62
C ILE A 98 9.12 -11.42 23.49
N LYS A 99 8.92 -12.19 24.55
CA LYS A 99 9.33 -13.58 24.56
C LYS A 99 8.18 -14.46 24.09
N PRO A 100 8.41 -15.29 23.05
CA PRO A 100 7.34 -16.19 22.60
C PRO A 100 6.93 -17.16 23.71
N LEU A 101 5.65 -17.45 23.76
CA LEU A 101 5.15 -18.50 24.63
C LEU A 101 5.32 -19.84 23.92
N HIS A 102 5.53 -20.88 24.71
CA HIS A 102 5.67 -22.24 24.18
C HIS A 102 4.50 -23.06 24.66
N ALA A 103 3.87 -23.78 23.74
CA ALA A 103 2.80 -24.69 24.09
C ALA A 103 3.38 -25.87 24.89
N ALA A 104 2.62 -26.31 25.91
CA ALA A 104 3.04 -27.43 26.76
C ALA A 104 3.00 -28.75 25.98
#